data_57af670f9ca96495f25d10600165c1c0
#
_entry.id   57af670f9ca96495f25d10600165c1c0
#
_cell.length_a   1.000
_cell.length_b   1.000
_cell.length_c   1.000
_cell.angle_alpha   90.00
_cell.angle_beta   90.00
_cell.angle_gamma   90.00
#
_symmetry.space_group_name_H-M   'P 1'
#
loop_
_entity.id
_entity.type
_entity.pdbx_description
1 polymer ?
#
loop_
_entity_poly.entity_id
_entity_poly.type
_entity_poly.pdbx_seq_one_letter_code
_entity_poly.pdbx_strand_id
1 'polypeptide(L)'
;QAFALLIASVLTVDTCRSFARVARGLGLEVLLEMHAARELEHADCDPDMFGVNNRNLGTFVTDVANSFRFVSDLPHGACLVSESGLSDPSVVSLLRDAGYRGFLVGGHFMSSPDPGKALADFISKIKI
;
A
#
# COMPACT_ATOMS: atom_id res chain seq x y z
N GLN A 1 -11.56 -1.93 -13.79
CA GLN A 1 -11.91 -2.17 -12.39
C GLN A 1 -11.39 -1.03 -11.53
N ALA A 2 -12.23 -0.51 -10.63
CA ALA A 2 -11.89 0.62 -9.78
C ALA A 2 -11.96 0.23 -8.29
N PHE A 3 -11.23 0.97 -7.46
CA PHE A 3 -11.27 0.76 -6.01
C PHE A 3 -11.27 2.09 -5.25
N ALA A 4 -11.73 2.03 -4.01
CA ALA A 4 -11.69 3.14 -3.08
C ALA A 4 -10.49 2.99 -2.14
N LEU A 5 -9.77 4.08 -1.94
CA LEU A 5 -8.67 4.15 -0.97
C LEU A 5 -9.20 4.72 0.34
N LEU A 6 -9.13 3.94 1.41
CA LEU A 6 -9.48 4.38 2.76
C LEU A 6 -8.21 4.49 3.60
N ILE A 7 -7.97 5.66 4.17
CA ILE A 7 -6.76 5.93 4.94
C ILE A 7 -7.08 5.85 6.43
N ALA A 8 -6.60 4.79 7.08
CA ALA A 8 -6.91 4.49 8.48
C ALA A 8 -6.50 5.63 9.43
N SER A 9 -5.39 6.31 9.17
CA SER A 9 -4.88 7.37 10.05
C SER A 9 -5.80 8.59 10.14
N VAL A 10 -6.69 8.80 9.16
CA VAL A 10 -7.60 9.95 9.12
C VAL A 10 -9.07 9.57 9.32
N LEU A 11 -9.37 8.27 9.44
CA LEU A 11 -10.72 7.76 9.61
C LEU A 11 -10.85 7.02 10.94
N THR A 12 -12.02 7.12 11.58
CA THR A 12 -12.37 6.23 12.68
C THR A 12 -12.69 4.84 12.14
N VAL A 13 -12.65 3.83 13.01
CA VAL A 13 -13.04 2.46 12.64
C VAL A 13 -14.46 2.43 12.09
N ASP A 14 -15.39 3.12 12.76
CA ASP A 14 -16.80 3.15 12.35
C ASP A 14 -16.99 3.84 10.99
N THR A 15 -16.32 4.97 10.76
CA THR A 15 -16.38 5.68 9.48
C THR A 15 -15.78 4.83 8.36
N CYS A 16 -14.67 4.16 8.63
CA CYS A 16 -14.03 3.26 7.68
C CYS A 16 -14.98 2.12 7.28
N ARG A 17 -15.67 1.53 8.26
CA ARG A 17 -16.68 0.49 8.00
C ARG A 17 -17.83 1.01 7.13
N SER A 18 -18.32 2.21 7.42
CA SER A 18 -19.40 2.83 6.66
C SER A 18 -18.99 3.12 5.21
N PHE A 19 -17.80 3.67 5.02
CA PHE A 19 -17.27 3.97 3.68
C PHE A 19 -17.03 2.70 2.86
N ALA A 20 -16.51 1.64 3.49
CA ALA A 20 -16.32 0.35 2.83
C ALA A 20 -17.65 -0.24 2.35
N ARG A 21 -18.70 -0.10 3.16
CA ARG A 21 -20.05 -0.55 2.79
C ARG A 21 -20.56 0.19 1.56
N VAL A 22 -20.41 1.51 1.52
CA VAL A 22 -20.80 2.33 0.37
C VAL A 22 -20.01 1.94 -0.87
N ALA A 23 -18.70 1.78 -0.74
CA ALA A 23 -17.83 1.39 -1.85
C ALA A 23 -18.26 0.05 -2.45
N ARG A 24 -18.54 -0.95 -1.61
CA ARG A 24 -19.01 -2.25 -2.08
C ARG A 24 -20.36 -2.18 -2.76
N GLY A 25 -21.27 -1.36 -2.23
CA GLY A 25 -22.58 -1.11 -2.86
C GLY A 25 -22.46 -0.49 -4.25
N LEU A 26 -21.35 0.19 -4.53
CA LEU A 26 -21.05 0.79 -5.85
C LEU A 26 -20.21 -0.14 -6.74
N GLY A 27 -19.90 -1.36 -6.28
CA GLY A 27 -19.08 -2.30 -7.04
C GLY A 27 -17.59 -2.00 -6.99
N LEU A 28 -17.13 -1.19 -6.04
CA LEU A 28 -15.71 -0.88 -5.86
C LEU A 28 -15.05 -1.87 -4.92
N GLU A 29 -13.77 -2.15 -5.16
CA GLU A 29 -12.92 -2.82 -4.19
C GLU A 29 -12.38 -1.79 -3.19
N VAL A 30 -11.96 -2.24 -2.02
CA VAL A 30 -11.46 -1.40 -0.93
C VAL A 30 -10.00 -1.68 -0.67
N LEU A 31 -9.16 -0.64 -0.76
CA LEU A 31 -7.78 -0.64 -0.32
C LEU A 31 -7.71 0.14 1.00
N LEU A 32 -7.36 -0.54 2.09
CA LEU A 32 -7.16 0.09 3.39
C LEU A 32 -5.68 0.43 3.56
N GLU A 33 -5.36 1.72 3.60
CA GLU A 33 -4.00 2.20 3.80
C GLU A 33 -3.71 2.41 5.27
N MET A 34 -2.60 1.84 5.74
CA MET A 34 -2.16 1.91 7.14
C MET A 34 -0.70 2.37 7.23
N HIS A 35 -0.36 3.04 8.33
CA HIS A 35 0.97 3.56 8.62
C HIS A 35 1.59 2.92 9.86
N ALA A 36 0.75 2.41 10.76
CA ALA A 36 1.17 1.86 12.05
C ALA A 36 0.32 0.66 12.45
N ALA A 37 0.89 -0.25 13.21
CA ALA A 37 0.22 -1.49 13.64
C ALA A 37 -1.07 -1.24 14.43
N ARG A 38 -1.15 -0.12 15.18
CA ARG A 38 -2.38 0.23 15.93
C ARG A 38 -3.59 0.44 15.02
N GLU A 39 -3.38 0.70 13.73
CA GLU A 39 -4.44 0.91 12.75
C GLU A 39 -5.03 -0.40 12.22
N LEU A 40 -4.49 -1.55 12.64
CA LEU A 40 -5.01 -2.86 12.24
C LEU A 40 -6.45 -3.10 12.70
N GLU A 41 -6.91 -2.40 13.73
CA GLU A 41 -8.33 -2.48 14.13
C GLU A 41 -9.28 -1.99 13.03
N HIS A 42 -8.81 -1.14 12.10
CA HIS A 42 -9.57 -0.70 10.94
C HIS A 42 -9.84 -1.84 9.94
N ALA A 43 -9.10 -2.94 10.03
CA ALA A 43 -9.31 -4.13 9.19
C ALA A 43 -10.69 -4.76 9.40
N ASP A 44 -11.41 -4.37 10.45
CA ASP A 44 -12.80 -4.75 10.67
C ASP A 44 -13.73 -4.33 9.51
N CYS A 45 -13.30 -3.38 8.66
CA CYS A 45 -14.04 -3.04 7.44
C CYS A 45 -13.94 -4.10 6.34
N ASP A 46 -13.16 -5.15 6.55
CA ASP A 46 -12.94 -6.27 5.62
C ASP A 46 -12.46 -5.79 4.24
N PRO A 47 -11.28 -5.16 4.16
CA PRO A 47 -10.78 -4.63 2.90
C PRO A 47 -10.35 -5.75 1.94
N ASP A 48 -10.40 -5.45 0.64
CA ASP A 48 -9.91 -6.37 -0.41
C ASP A 48 -8.39 -6.37 -0.48
N MET A 49 -7.77 -5.23 -0.14
CA MET A 49 -6.31 -5.05 -0.13
C MET A 49 -5.88 -4.28 1.10
N PHE A 50 -4.72 -4.65 1.64
CA PHE A 50 -4.07 -3.94 2.73
C PHE A 50 -2.87 -3.18 2.19
N GLY A 51 -2.90 -1.85 2.31
CA GLY A 51 -1.79 -0.99 1.91
C GLY A 51 -0.95 -0.59 3.12
N VAL A 52 0.35 -0.80 3.06
CA VAL A 52 1.29 -0.32 4.08
C VAL A 52 2.06 0.86 3.50
N ASN A 53 1.80 2.05 4.04
CA ASN A 53 2.47 3.26 3.61
C ASN A 53 3.75 3.48 4.42
N ASN A 54 4.88 3.51 3.74
CA ASN A 54 6.20 3.67 4.36
C ASN A 54 6.52 5.13 4.71
N ARG A 55 5.67 6.08 4.31
CA ARG A 55 5.83 7.49 4.69
C ARG A 55 5.08 7.78 5.98
N ASN A 56 5.78 8.32 6.96
CA ASN A 56 5.16 8.82 8.18
C ASN A 56 4.48 10.16 7.90
N LEU A 57 3.17 10.27 8.13
CA LEU A 57 2.40 11.48 7.84
C LEU A 57 2.72 12.64 8.78
N GLY A 58 3.25 12.36 9.98
CA GLY A 58 3.65 13.40 10.93
C GLY A 58 5.02 14.01 10.63
N THR A 59 6.00 13.17 10.34
CA THR A 59 7.39 13.58 10.09
C THR A 59 7.74 13.67 8.61
N PHE A 60 6.92 13.08 7.74
CA PHE A 60 7.17 12.90 6.30
C PHE A 60 8.42 12.06 5.99
N VAL A 61 8.99 11.39 6.99
CA VAL A 61 10.11 10.47 6.79
C VAL A 61 9.58 9.18 6.16
N THR A 62 10.27 8.71 5.13
CA THR A 62 9.94 7.47 4.43
C THR A 62 10.95 6.37 4.80
N ASP A 63 10.44 5.21 5.23
CA ASP A 63 11.26 4.06 5.63
C ASP A 63 10.61 2.77 5.15
N VAL A 64 11.18 2.16 4.11
CA VAL A 64 10.65 0.91 3.53
C VAL A 64 10.70 -0.26 4.50
N ALA A 65 11.51 -0.20 5.55
CA ALA A 65 11.53 -1.21 6.60
C ALA A 65 10.16 -1.36 7.27
N ASN A 66 9.31 -0.33 7.22
CA ASN A 66 7.95 -0.38 7.74
C ASN A 66 7.14 -1.52 7.10
N SER A 67 7.24 -1.69 5.78
CA SER A 67 6.55 -2.79 5.09
C SER A 67 7.07 -4.16 5.53
N PHE A 68 8.35 -4.31 5.79
CA PHE A 68 8.91 -5.57 6.28
C PHE A 68 8.46 -5.87 7.72
N ARG A 69 8.42 -4.85 8.58
CA ARG A 69 7.94 -5.01 9.96
C ARG A 69 6.46 -5.37 10.02
N PHE A 70 5.66 -4.79 9.13
CA PHE A 70 4.21 -4.90 9.16
C PHE A 70 3.69 -6.26 8.67
N VAL A 71 4.44 -6.94 7.83
CA VAL A 71 3.96 -8.13 7.13
C VAL A 71 3.54 -9.26 8.07
N SER A 72 4.23 -9.41 9.21
CA SER A 72 3.91 -10.45 10.19
C SER A 72 2.59 -10.20 10.94
N ASP A 73 2.12 -8.95 10.96
CA ASP A 73 0.90 -8.56 11.66
C ASP A 73 -0.34 -8.61 10.74
N LEU A 74 -0.13 -8.79 9.44
CA LEU A 74 -1.20 -8.80 8.45
C LEU A 74 -1.76 -10.20 8.25
N PRO A 75 -3.05 -10.31 7.84
CA PRO A 75 -3.67 -11.62 7.64
C PRO A 75 -2.96 -12.45 6.57
N HIS A 76 -2.78 -13.74 6.83
CA HIS A 76 -2.26 -14.68 5.86
C HIS A 76 -3.19 -14.76 4.63
N GLY A 77 -2.59 -14.73 3.44
CA GLY A 77 -3.34 -14.82 2.20
C GLY A 77 -3.99 -13.51 1.74
N ALA A 78 -3.88 -12.45 2.54
CA ALA A 78 -4.37 -11.13 2.14
C ALA A 78 -3.55 -10.54 0.99
N CYS A 79 -4.20 -9.73 0.15
CA CYS A 79 -3.50 -8.97 -0.89
C CYS A 79 -2.82 -7.76 -0.25
N LEU A 80 -1.49 -7.77 -0.23
CA LEU A 80 -0.69 -6.73 0.43
C LEU A 80 -0.07 -5.80 -0.61
N VAL A 81 -0.18 -4.49 -0.35
CA VAL A 81 0.36 -3.43 -1.20
C VAL A 81 1.35 -2.59 -0.37
N SER A 82 2.56 -2.41 -0.86
CA SER A 82 3.55 -1.53 -0.24
C SER A 82 3.57 -0.19 -0.97
N GLU A 83 3.58 0.91 -0.21
CA GLU A 83 3.43 2.25 -0.73
C GLU A 83 4.53 3.17 -0.22
N SER A 84 5.02 4.03 -1.08
CA SER A 84 6.04 5.05 -0.80
C SER A 84 7.47 4.51 -0.60
N GLY A 85 8.43 5.27 -1.06
CA GLY A 85 9.85 4.96 -0.88
C GLY A 85 10.37 3.83 -1.75
N LEU A 86 9.63 3.44 -2.76
CA LEU A 86 9.96 2.30 -3.63
C LEU A 86 10.75 2.80 -4.85
N SER A 87 11.98 3.24 -4.63
CA SER A 87 12.86 3.75 -5.70
C SER A 87 13.90 2.75 -6.18
N ASP A 88 14.04 1.62 -5.47
CA ASP A 88 15.03 0.58 -5.75
C ASP A 88 14.32 -0.73 -6.16
N PRO A 89 14.50 -1.18 -7.42
CA PRO A 89 13.88 -2.43 -7.87
C PRO A 89 14.25 -3.66 -7.05
N SER A 90 15.43 -3.70 -6.44
CA SER A 90 15.83 -4.81 -5.58
C SER A 90 15.01 -4.89 -4.31
N VAL A 91 14.60 -3.74 -3.78
CA VAL A 91 13.71 -3.68 -2.61
C VAL A 91 12.33 -4.20 -2.96
N VAL A 92 11.82 -3.88 -4.14
CA VAL A 92 10.54 -4.41 -4.63
C VAL A 92 10.60 -5.94 -4.71
N SER A 93 11.68 -6.50 -5.21
CA SER A 93 11.88 -7.96 -5.27
C SER A 93 11.86 -8.59 -3.87
N LEU A 94 12.53 -7.96 -2.90
CA LEU A 94 12.55 -8.44 -1.52
C LEU A 94 11.16 -8.35 -0.86
N LEU A 95 10.44 -7.26 -1.09
CA LEU A 95 9.07 -7.10 -0.57
C LEU A 95 8.13 -8.14 -1.16
N ARG A 96 8.27 -8.44 -2.44
CA ARG A 96 7.49 -9.49 -3.08
C ARG A 96 7.75 -10.85 -2.43
N ASP A 97 9.01 -11.17 -2.16
CA ASP A 97 9.38 -12.41 -1.47
C ASP A 97 8.82 -12.45 -0.04
N ALA A 98 8.67 -11.29 0.60
CA ALA A 98 8.08 -11.17 1.93
C ALA A 98 6.54 -11.34 1.93
N GLY A 99 5.89 -11.25 0.78
CA GLY A 99 4.44 -11.48 0.64
C GLY A 99 3.65 -10.34 0.00
N TYR A 100 4.28 -9.24 -0.36
CA TYR A 100 3.60 -8.13 -1.04
C TYR A 100 3.30 -8.49 -2.49
N ARG A 101 2.09 -8.14 -2.95
CA ARG A 101 1.62 -8.43 -4.31
C ARG A 101 1.46 -7.16 -5.14
N GLY A 102 1.32 -6.00 -4.51
CA GLY A 102 1.18 -4.73 -5.19
C GLY A 102 2.18 -3.72 -4.66
N PHE A 103 2.53 -2.75 -5.52
CA PHE A 103 3.50 -1.72 -5.20
C PHE A 103 3.01 -0.41 -5.79
N LEU A 104 2.81 0.59 -4.94
CA LEU A 104 2.38 1.92 -5.37
C LEU A 104 3.60 2.83 -5.44
N VAL A 105 3.94 3.24 -6.65
CA VAL A 105 5.13 4.06 -6.92
C VAL A 105 4.70 5.27 -7.74
N GLY A 106 4.86 6.46 -7.18
CA GLY A 106 4.49 7.69 -7.87
C GLY A 106 5.64 8.66 -8.00
N GLY A 107 6.11 9.19 -6.88
CA GLY A 107 7.11 10.24 -6.86
C GLY A 107 8.39 9.92 -7.62
N HIS A 108 8.84 8.67 -7.57
CA HIS A 108 10.05 8.24 -8.27
C HIS A 108 9.93 8.42 -9.80
N PHE A 109 8.79 8.02 -10.37
CA PHE A 109 8.58 8.15 -11.82
C PHE A 109 8.22 9.59 -12.20
N MET A 110 7.42 10.27 -11.38
CA MET A 110 6.99 11.64 -11.66
C MET A 110 8.15 12.65 -11.61
N SER A 111 9.22 12.35 -10.91
CA SER A 111 10.43 13.18 -10.88
C SER A 111 11.36 12.94 -12.06
N SER A 112 11.09 11.91 -12.87
CA SER A 112 11.89 11.61 -14.06
C SER A 112 11.48 12.49 -15.24
N PRO A 113 12.44 12.92 -16.12
CA PRO A 113 12.10 13.61 -17.37
C PRO A 113 11.24 12.79 -18.33
N ASP A 114 11.35 11.46 -18.25
CA ASP A 114 10.55 10.50 -19.04
C ASP A 114 9.99 9.43 -18.12
N PRO A 115 8.80 9.66 -17.51
CA PRO A 115 8.20 8.70 -16.57
C PRO A 115 7.93 7.33 -17.16
N GLY A 116 7.51 7.27 -18.41
CA GLY A 116 7.23 5.99 -19.06
C GLY A 116 8.48 5.12 -19.23
N LYS A 117 9.58 5.73 -19.65
CA LYS A 117 10.86 5.03 -19.76
C LYS A 117 11.38 4.62 -18.38
N ALA A 118 11.26 5.49 -17.39
CA ALA A 118 11.66 5.20 -16.02
C ALA A 118 10.89 3.99 -15.47
N LEU A 119 9.60 3.89 -15.73
CA LEU A 119 8.78 2.75 -15.34
C LEU A 119 9.23 1.46 -16.04
N ALA A 120 9.45 1.52 -17.36
CA ALA A 120 9.90 0.35 -18.12
C ALA A 120 11.27 -0.15 -17.62
N ASP A 121 12.22 0.74 -17.40
CA ASP A 121 13.53 0.39 -16.87
C ASP A 121 13.44 -0.20 -15.46
N PHE A 122 12.57 0.36 -14.64
CA PHE A 122 12.33 -0.12 -13.27
C PHE A 122 11.78 -1.55 -13.27
N ILE A 123 10.75 -1.80 -14.07
CA ILE A 123 10.14 -3.13 -14.19
C ILE A 123 11.14 -4.17 -14.69
N SER A 124 11.99 -3.79 -15.64
CA SER A 124 12.99 -4.71 -16.21
C SER A 124 14.01 -5.19 -15.19
N LYS A 125 14.20 -4.45 -14.10
CA LYS A 125 15.16 -4.77 -13.03
C LYS A 125 14.53 -5.54 -11.87
N ILE A 126 13.22 -5.69 -11.86
CA ILE A 126 12.53 -6.47 -10.84
C ILE A 126 12.69 -7.95 -11.19
N LYS A 127 13.26 -8.72 -10.27
CA LYS A 127 13.41 -10.17 -10.43
C LYS A 127 12.07 -10.85 -10.14
N ILE A 128 11.62 -11.58 -11.12
CA ILE A 128 10.35 -12.32 -11.03
C ILE A 128 10.64 -13.79 -10.70
#